data_868a7479e86d04df538bc39e845ff2c1
#
_entry.id   868a7479e86d04df538bc39e845ff2c1
#
_cell.length_a   1.000
_cell.length_b   1.000
_cell.length_c   1.000
_cell.angle_alpha   90.00
_cell.angle_beta   90.00
_cell.angle_gamma   90.00
#
_symmetry.space_group_name_H-M   'P 1'
#
loop_
_entity.id
_entity.type
_entity.pdbx_description
1 polymer ?
#
loop_
_entity_poly.entity_id
_entity_poly.type
_entity_poly.pdbx_seq_one_letter_code
_entity_poly.pdbx_strand_id
1 'polypeptide(L)'
;MKYAAELFGTFCFLFSGLGTAVLATHVDHTGVALGFGLALLAMVYTVGPISGCHLNPAVTFGMLLSRRIGGKQAVGYVVAQIAGAILAAALVLAIAHGKPGFQMGDFAANGYGAHSPEQYSMMAAFLVETFFTMLLVITVLGATDEKAPVGFAGVAIGLILVAIIPKGIPVTNASFNPARSIGPAIFVGGWAINQLWLFIVAPLVGGAIAAGVYTTIRESVVLISAKHAEQALPSEQAEKRAQR
;
A
#
# COMPACT_ATOMS: atom_id res chain seq x y z
N MET A 1 -10.15 18.25 5.14
CA MET A 1 -10.26 17.06 6.04
C MET A 1 -9.60 15.81 5.46
N LYS A 2 -9.87 15.41 4.20
CA LYS A 2 -9.29 14.19 3.59
C LYS A 2 -7.74 14.15 3.61
N TYR A 3 -7.07 15.24 3.28
CA TYR A 3 -5.60 15.31 3.30
C TYR A 3 -5.02 15.21 4.72
N ALA A 4 -5.67 15.80 5.71
CA ALA A 4 -5.28 15.65 7.11
C ALA A 4 -5.45 14.20 7.59
N ALA A 5 -6.50 13.50 7.13
CA ALA A 5 -6.71 12.09 7.43
C ALA A 5 -5.62 11.19 6.79
N GLU A 6 -5.20 11.47 5.56
CA GLU A 6 -4.08 10.76 4.91
C GLU A 6 -2.76 11.01 5.62
N LEU A 7 -2.46 12.27 6.00
CA LEU A 7 -1.27 12.61 6.76
C LEU A 7 -1.24 11.88 8.11
N PHE A 8 -2.31 12.02 8.90
CA PHE A 8 -2.42 11.41 10.23
C PHE A 8 -2.40 9.88 10.15
N GLY A 9 -3.19 9.29 9.24
CA GLY A 9 -3.22 7.84 9.03
C GLY A 9 -1.87 7.28 8.62
N THR A 10 -1.17 7.95 7.68
CA THR A 10 0.18 7.53 7.25
C THR A 10 1.17 7.67 8.40
N PHE A 11 1.10 8.75 9.17
CA PHE A 11 1.92 8.92 10.37
C PHE A 11 1.72 7.76 11.36
N CYS A 12 0.50 7.47 11.76
CA CYS A 12 0.21 6.41 12.73
C CYS A 12 0.60 5.02 12.20
N PHE A 13 0.26 4.72 10.96
CA PHE A 13 0.59 3.47 10.30
C PHE A 13 2.11 3.24 10.26
N LEU A 14 2.87 4.22 9.77
CA LEU A 14 4.31 4.07 9.64
C LEU A 14 5.04 4.22 10.98
N PHE A 15 4.55 5.03 11.90
CA PHE A 15 5.09 5.07 13.27
C PHE A 15 5.03 3.69 13.92
N SER A 16 3.91 2.98 13.80
CA SER A 16 3.77 1.63 14.34
C SER A 16 4.74 0.64 13.66
N GLY A 17 4.74 0.60 12.33
CA GLY A 17 5.56 -0.36 11.58
C GLY A 17 7.06 -0.10 11.70
N LEU A 18 7.50 1.14 11.48
CA LEU A 18 8.93 1.54 11.64
C LEU A 18 9.36 1.44 13.10
N GLY A 19 8.48 1.84 14.03
CA GLY A 19 8.73 1.72 15.46
C GLY A 19 8.96 0.27 15.87
N THR A 20 8.15 -0.67 15.36
CA THR A 20 8.39 -2.10 15.60
C THR A 20 9.75 -2.54 15.04
N ALA A 21 10.10 -2.13 13.83
CA ALA A 21 11.36 -2.52 13.19
C ALA A 21 12.60 -1.93 13.88
N VAL A 22 12.52 -0.71 14.44
CA VAL A 22 13.67 0.02 15.00
C VAL A 22 13.77 -0.08 16.52
N LEU A 23 12.63 -0.02 17.23
CA LEU A 23 12.63 0.07 18.69
C LEU A 23 12.46 -1.30 19.36
N ALA A 24 11.78 -2.26 18.71
CA ALA A 24 11.53 -3.59 19.28
C ALA A 24 12.66 -4.57 18.90
N THR A 25 13.75 -4.54 19.62
CA THR A 25 15.03 -5.23 19.29
C THR A 25 14.98 -6.78 19.32
N HIS A 26 13.87 -7.39 19.74
CA HIS A 26 13.73 -8.85 19.83
C HIS A 26 12.57 -9.40 18.99
N VAL A 27 12.13 -8.63 18.01
CA VAL A 27 11.00 -9.00 17.14
C VAL A 27 11.53 -9.56 15.82
N ASP A 28 10.99 -10.69 15.40
CA ASP A 28 11.28 -11.30 14.11
C ASP A 28 10.50 -10.61 12.96
N HIS A 29 10.67 -11.11 11.73
CA HIS A 29 9.97 -10.60 10.56
C HIS A 29 8.43 -10.64 10.71
N THR A 30 7.91 -11.62 11.45
CA THR A 30 6.46 -11.76 11.71
C THR A 30 5.96 -10.64 12.61
N GLY A 31 6.70 -10.30 13.64
CA GLY A 31 6.35 -9.21 14.53
C GLY A 31 6.39 -7.85 13.82
N VAL A 32 7.37 -7.61 12.95
CA VAL A 32 7.40 -6.40 12.11
C VAL A 32 6.19 -6.37 11.17
N ALA A 33 5.84 -7.50 10.57
CA ALA A 33 4.66 -7.61 9.71
C ALA A 33 3.36 -7.30 10.44
N LEU A 34 3.21 -7.81 11.66
CA LEU A 34 2.08 -7.49 12.53
C LEU A 34 2.04 -6.01 12.88
N GLY A 35 3.18 -5.39 13.19
CA GLY A 35 3.28 -3.96 13.49
C GLY A 35 2.76 -3.08 12.35
N PHE A 36 3.10 -3.40 11.11
CA PHE A 36 2.57 -2.70 9.93
C PHE A 36 1.12 -3.08 9.63
N GLY A 37 0.82 -4.39 9.51
CA GLY A 37 -0.48 -4.84 9.01
C GLY A 37 -1.63 -4.52 9.95
N LEU A 38 -1.48 -4.69 11.27
CA LEU A 38 -2.50 -4.36 12.25
C LEU A 38 -2.69 -2.85 12.38
N ALA A 39 -1.61 -2.05 12.25
CA ALA A 39 -1.74 -0.60 12.21
C ALA A 39 -2.51 -0.13 10.97
N LEU A 40 -2.23 -0.72 9.78
CA LEU A 40 -3.00 -0.41 8.59
C LEU A 40 -4.48 -0.80 8.76
N LEU A 41 -4.75 -1.99 9.29
CA LEU A 41 -6.11 -2.45 9.61
C LEU A 41 -6.84 -1.44 10.49
N ALA A 42 -6.22 -1.01 11.60
CA ALA A 42 -6.80 -0.02 12.51
C ALA A 42 -7.06 1.32 11.81
N MET A 43 -6.12 1.79 10.97
CA MET A 43 -6.27 3.05 10.24
C MET A 43 -7.37 2.97 9.17
N VAL A 44 -7.58 1.82 8.52
CA VAL A 44 -8.71 1.66 7.58
C VAL A 44 -10.05 1.94 8.29
N TYR A 45 -10.24 1.47 9.51
CA TYR A 45 -11.46 1.78 10.27
C TYR A 45 -11.49 3.21 10.83
N THR A 46 -10.34 3.79 11.15
CA THR A 46 -10.24 5.11 11.78
C THR A 46 -10.41 6.26 10.78
N VAL A 47 -9.64 6.23 9.68
CA VAL A 47 -9.60 7.32 8.69
C VAL A 47 -10.24 6.95 7.35
N GLY A 48 -10.56 5.67 7.14
CA GLY A 48 -11.21 5.19 5.93
C GLY A 48 -12.52 5.92 5.62
N PRO A 49 -13.43 6.12 6.57
CA PRO A 49 -14.66 6.89 6.35
C PRO A 49 -14.44 8.35 5.93
N ILE A 50 -13.23 8.90 6.14
CA ILE A 50 -12.89 10.31 5.86
C ILE A 50 -12.18 10.45 4.50
N SER A 51 -11.14 9.63 4.26
CA SER A 51 -10.28 9.75 3.08
C SER A 51 -10.31 8.56 2.13
N GLY A 52 -10.78 7.41 2.59
CA GLY A 52 -10.59 6.11 1.94
C GLY A 52 -9.34 5.38 2.41
N CYS A 53 -8.52 6.00 3.27
CA CYS A 53 -7.33 5.38 3.91
C CYS A 53 -6.36 4.77 2.90
N HIS A 54 -5.83 5.57 1.98
CA HIS A 54 -4.84 5.08 1.02
C HIS A 54 -3.47 4.87 1.68
N LEU A 55 -2.96 5.85 2.42
CA LEU A 55 -1.72 5.88 3.20
C LEU A 55 -0.47 5.39 2.43
N ASN A 56 -0.57 5.38 1.10
CA ASN A 56 0.43 4.80 0.21
C ASN A 56 0.29 5.42 -1.19
N PRO A 57 1.34 6.05 -1.75
CA PRO A 57 1.29 6.60 -3.10
C PRO A 57 0.97 5.57 -4.19
N ALA A 58 1.40 4.30 -4.04
CA ALA A 58 1.10 3.25 -5.02
C ALA A 58 -0.37 2.81 -4.97
N VAL A 59 -0.98 2.74 -3.78
CA VAL A 59 -2.43 2.54 -3.61
C VAL A 59 -3.18 3.72 -4.24
N THR A 60 -2.76 4.95 -3.93
CA THR A 60 -3.36 6.17 -4.50
C THR A 60 -3.30 6.17 -6.02
N PHE A 61 -2.18 5.73 -6.59
CA PHE A 61 -2.01 5.61 -8.04
C PHE A 61 -2.92 4.53 -8.65
N GLY A 62 -3.03 3.35 -8.02
CA GLY A 62 -3.97 2.31 -8.45
C GLY A 62 -5.43 2.78 -8.42
N MET A 63 -5.83 3.52 -7.38
CA MET A 63 -7.16 4.12 -7.27
C MET A 63 -7.40 5.21 -8.32
N LEU A 64 -6.38 5.98 -8.69
CA LEU A 64 -6.45 6.95 -9.78
C LEU A 64 -6.66 6.26 -11.14
N LEU A 65 -5.87 5.23 -11.45
CA LEU A 65 -5.97 4.49 -12.71
C LEU A 65 -7.30 3.75 -12.85
N SER A 66 -7.84 3.24 -11.76
CA SER A 66 -9.17 2.61 -11.71
C SER A 66 -10.32 3.64 -11.62
N ARG A 67 -10.03 4.94 -11.79
CA ARG A 67 -10.99 6.07 -11.82
C ARG A 67 -11.82 6.23 -10.52
N ARG A 68 -11.31 5.75 -9.39
CA ARG A 68 -11.98 5.89 -8.09
C ARG A 68 -11.70 7.23 -7.39
N ILE A 69 -10.63 7.94 -7.81
CA ILE A 69 -10.32 9.31 -7.36
C ILE A 69 -9.85 10.18 -8.53
N GLY A 70 -9.98 11.49 -8.37
CA GLY A 70 -9.49 12.47 -9.36
C GLY A 70 -8.02 12.82 -9.16
N GLY A 71 -7.35 13.27 -10.24
CA GLY A 71 -5.90 13.57 -10.24
C GLY A 71 -5.50 14.61 -9.20
N LYS A 72 -6.25 15.69 -9.03
CA LYS A 72 -5.98 16.73 -8.01
C LYS A 72 -6.00 16.16 -6.59
N GLN A 73 -6.95 15.27 -6.31
CA GLN A 73 -7.03 14.61 -5.00
C GLN A 73 -5.87 13.64 -4.81
N ALA A 74 -5.49 12.89 -5.84
CA ALA A 74 -4.35 11.95 -5.79
C ALA A 74 -3.05 12.67 -5.45
N VAL A 75 -2.74 13.79 -6.11
CA VAL A 75 -1.54 14.60 -5.80
C VAL A 75 -1.57 15.07 -4.34
N GLY A 76 -2.69 15.59 -3.86
CA GLY A 76 -2.80 16.04 -2.47
C GLY A 76 -2.65 14.89 -1.47
N TYR A 77 -3.11 13.68 -1.79
CA TYR A 77 -2.90 12.49 -0.97
C TYR A 77 -1.44 12.11 -0.90
N VAL A 78 -0.73 12.04 -2.04
CA VAL A 78 0.70 11.71 -2.08
C VAL A 78 1.53 12.67 -1.24
N VAL A 79 1.26 13.98 -1.35
CA VAL A 79 1.96 14.99 -0.53
C VAL A 79 1.70 14.78 0.96
N ALA A 80 0.45 14.55 1.36
CA ALA A 80 0.07 14.30 2.75
C ALA A 80 0.70 13.00 3.29
N GLN A 81 0.72 11.94 2.50
CA GLN A 81 1.34 10.65 2.83
C GLN A 81 2.85 10.79 3.05
N ILE A 82 3.56 11.48 2.15
CA ILE A 82 5.00 11.72 2.29
C ILE A 82 5.28 12.52 3.57
N ALA A 83 4.52 13.58 3.83
CA ALA A 83 4.67 14.37 5.05
C ALA A 83 4.43 13.52 6.31
N GLY A 84 3.36 12.69 6.34
CA GLY A 84 3.09 11.76 7.43
C GLY A 84 4.20 10.74 7.65
N ALA A 85 4.80 10.22 6.56
CA ALA A 85 5.91 9.27 6.62
C ALA A 85 7.18 9.88 7.22
N ILE A 86 7.52 11.10 6.81
CA ILE A 86 8.68 11.84 7.34
C ILE A 86 8.49 12.10 8.84
N LEU A 87 7.31 12.57 9.25
CA LEU A 87 7.01 12.82 10.66
C LEU A 87 7.06 11.52 11.49
N ALA A 88 6.57 10.40 10.96
CA ALA A 88 6.64 9.10 11.62
C ALA A 88 8.10 8.66 11.82
N ALA A 89 8.93 8.73 10.78
CA ALA A 89 10.34 8.38 10.85
C ALA A 89 11.09 9.32 11.82
N ALA A 90 10.80 10.62 11.80
CA ALA A 90 11.39 11.59 12.71
C ALA A 90 11.08 11.27 14.18
N LEU A 91 9.83 10.90 14.49
CA LEU A 91 9.44 10.55 15.86
C LEU A 91 10.09 9.23 16.32
N VAL A 92 10.12 8.22 15.44
CA VAL A 92 10.83 6.95 15.74
C VAL A 92 12.29 7.21 16.03
N LEU A 93 12.97 8.04 15.21
CA LEU A 93 14.38 8.40 15.39
C LEU A 93 14.60 9.16 16.71
N ALA A 94 13.74 10.12 17.02
CA ALA A 94 13.82 10.87 18.29
C ALA A 94 13.69 9.96 19.51
N ILE A 95 12.77 8.99 19.48
CA ILE A 95 12.60 7.99 20.54
C ILE A 95 13.83 7.09 20.63
N ALA A 96 14.36 6.63 19.49
CA ALA A 96 15.52 5.74 19.45
C ALA A 96 16.77 6.40 20.07
N HIS A 97 16.97 7.71 19.86
CA HIS A 97 18.05 8.46 20.49
C HIS A 97 17.98 8.55 22.02
N GLY A 98 16.80 8.26 22.61
CA GLY A 98 16.67 8.12 24.06
C GLY A 98 17.36 6.87 24.64
N LYS A 99 17.77 5.93 23.80
CA LYS A 99 18.52 4.74 24.23
C LYS A 99 20.01 5.05 24.26
N PRO A 100 20.71 4.88 25.42
CA PRO A 100 22.17 5.07 25.49
C PRO A 100 22.90 4.20 24.45
N GLY A 101 23.81 4.80 23.70
CA GLY A 101 24.61 4.11 22.68
C GLY A 101 23.83 3.71 21.41
N PHE A 102 22.66 4.29 21.16
CA PHE A 102 21.92 4.03 19.92
C PHE A 102 22.75 4.37 18.69
N GLN A 103 22.81 3.44 17.76
CA GLN A 103 23.40 3.64 16.43
C GLN A 103 22.26 3.53 15.40
N MET A 104 22.13 4.54 14.55
CA MET A 104 21.03 4.60 13.58
C MET A 104 21.04 3.44 12.58
N GLY A 105 22.23 3.00 12.14
CA GLY A 105 22.35 1.94 11.13
C GLY A 105 21.57 2.26 9.87
N ASP A 106 20.92 1.25 9.30
CA ASP A 106 20.07 1.41 8.11
C ASP A 106 18.66 1.95 8.41
N PHE A 107 18.33 2.17 9.68
CA PHE A 107 17.08 2.80 10.14
C PHE A 107 15.83 2.29 9.41
N ALA A 108 15.73 0.99 9.21
CA ALA A 108 14.66 0.34 8.43
C ALA A 108 14.47 0.90 7.01
N ALA A 109 15.47 1.54 6.41
CA ALA A 109 15.46 1.94 5.01
C ALA A 109 15.41 0.72 4.09
N ASN A 110 14.89 0.93 2.89
CA ASN A 110 14.80 -0.10 1.86
C ASN A 110 16.04 -0.06 0.98
N GLY A 111 16.54 -1.25 0.58
CA GLY A 111 17.74 -1.36 -0.23
C GLY A 111 17.79 -2.62 -1.07
N TYR A 112 18.75 -2.66 -2.01
CA TYR A 112 19.07 -3.81 -2.86
C TYR A 112 20.59 -3.97 -3.00
N GLY A 113 21.05 -5.10 -3.53
CA GLY A 113 22.47 -5.38 -3.64
C GLY A 113 23.16 -5.40 -2.27
N ALA A 114 24.21 -4.62 -2.10
CA ALA A 114 24.95 -4.51 -0.84
C ALA A 114 24.10 -3.96 0.33
N HIS A 115 22.97 -3.31 0.05
CA HIS A 115 22.05 -2.76 1.05
C HIS A 115 20.75 -3.57 1.19
N SER A 116 20.64 -4.71 0.49
CA SER A 116 19.61 -5.71 0.76
C SER A 116 19.97 -6.47 2.05
N PRO A 117 18.98 -6.77 2.93
CA PRO A 117 19.25 -7.56 4.14
C PRO A 117 19.99 -8.89 3.87
N GLU A 118 19.64 -9.57 2.78
CA GLU A 118 20.29 -10.83 2.36
C GLU A 118 20.96 -10.72 0.97
N GLN A 119 21.40 -9.52 0.59
CA GLN A 119 22.18 -9.22 -0.63
C GLN A 119 21.51 -9.58 -1.95
N TYR A 120 20.18 -9.52 -2.02
CA TYR A 120 19.44 -9.75 -3.25
C TYR A 120 19.72 -8.67 -4.30
N SER A 121 19.75 -9.08 -5.56
CA SER A 121 20.01 -8.18 -6.70
C SER A 121 18.92 -7.13 -6.87
N MET A 122 19.25 -6.06 -7.60
CA MET A 122 18.30 -5.02 -8.02
C MET A 122 17.08 -5.60 -8.76
N MET A 123 17.28 -6.60 -9.63
CA MET A 123 16.18 -7.24 -10.36
C MET A 123 15.24 -7.99 -9.42
N ALA A 124 15.76 -8.74 -8.44
CA ALA A 124 14.97 -9.42 -7.44
C ALA A 124 14.15 -8.40 -6.61
N ALA A 125 14.80 -7.30 -6.21
CA ALA A 125 14.13 -6.20 -5.50
C ALA A 125 12.99 -5.60 -6.33
N PHE A 126 13.23 -5.31 -7.62
CA PHE A 126 12.20 -4.77 -8.50
C PHE A 126 11.00 -5.71 -8.65
N LEU A 127 11.24 -7.01 -8.82
CA LEU A 127 10.18 -8.01 -8.95
C LEU A 127 9.35 -8.15 -7.67
N VAL A 128 10.00 -8.22 -6.51
CA VAL A 128 9.34 -8.34 -5.20
C VAL A 128 8.49 -7.11 -4.90
N GLU A 129 9.05 -5.91 -5.07
CA GLU A 129 8.33 -4.66 -4.83
C GLU A 129 7.13 -4.49 -5.78
N THR A 130 7.30 -4.83 -7.06
CA THR A 130 6.22 -4.78 -8.05
C THR A 130 5.12 -5.78 -7.73
N PHE A 131 5.47 -7.06 -7.50
CA PHE A 131 4.48 -8.11 -7.33
C PHE A 131 3.71 -7.98 -6.02
N PHE A 132 4.38 -7.71 -4.92
CA PHE A 132 3.69 -7.57 -3.63
C PHE A 132 2.89 -6.27 -3.53
N THR A 133 3.34 -5.19 -4.17
CA THR A 133 2.49 -4.00 -4.29
C THR A 133 1.26 -4.28 -5.15
N MET A 134 1.39 -5.04 -6.24
CA MET A 134 0.25 -5.48 -7.04
C MET A 134 -0.76 -6.25 -6.18
N LEU A 135 -0.30 -7.22 -5.35
CA LEU A 135 -1.17 -7.97 -4.45
C LEU A 135 -1.87 -7.08 -3.41
N LEU A 136 -1.14 -6.12 -2.85
CA LEU A 136 -1.72 -5.15 -1.92
C LEU A 136 -2.80 -4.31 -2.60
N VAL A 137 -2.49 -3.71 -3.75
CA VAL A 137 -3.40 -2.79 -4.44
C VAL A 137 -4.63 -3.51 -4.99
N ILE A 138 -4.48 -4.72 -5.53
CA ILE A 138 -5.63 -5.49 -6.01
C ILE A 138 -6.56 -5.90 -4.85
N THR A 139 -5.98 -6.19 -3.68
CA THR A 139 -6.76 -6.45 -2.46
C THR A 139 -7.52 -5.20 -2.02
N VAL A 140 -6.88 -4.03 -2.04
CA VAL A 140 -7.56 -2.75 -1.74
C VAL A 140 -8.72 -2.51 -2.69
N LEU A 141 -8.48 -2.66 -4.01
CA LEU A 141 -9.51 -2.45 -5.04
C LEU A 141 -10.68 -3.41 -4.88
N GLY A 142 -10.41 -4.69 -4.60
CA GLY A 142 -11.44 -5.71 -4.41
C GLY A 142 -12.20 -5.56 -3.09
N ALA A 143 -11.48 -5.36 -1.98
CA ALA A 143 -12.10 -5.24 -0.65
C ALA A 143 -12.93 -3.95 -0.47
N THR A 144 -12.69 -2.95 -1.31
CA THR A 144 -13.45 -1.68 -1.32
C THR A 144 -14.41 -1.57 -2.51
N ASP A 145 -14.66 -2.66 -3.24
CA ASP A 145 -15.68 -2.72 -4.28
C ASP A 145 -17.09 -2.62 -3.67
N GLU A 146 -18.02 -2.03 -4.42
CA GLU A 146 -19.42 -1.91 -4.00
C GLU A 146 -20.11 -3.27 -3.72
N LYS A 147 -19.61 -4.34 -4.35
CA LYS A 147 -20.08 -5.72 -4.16
C LYS A 147 -19.36 -6.47 -3.05
N ALA A 148 -18.31 -5.87 -2.46
CA ALA A 148 -17.58 -6.49 -1.36
C ALA A 148 -18.42 -6.51 -0.06
N PRO A 149 -18.21 -7.49 0.82
CA PRO A 149 -18.88 -7.52 2.11
C PRO A 149 -18.58 -6.25 2.93
N VAL A 150 -19.62 -5.56 3.34
CA VAL A 150 -19.50 -4.32 4.10
C VAL A 150 -18.82 -4.59 5.45
N GLY A 151 -17.88 -3.73 5.83
CA GLY A 151 -17.20 -3.78 7.13
C GLY A 151 -15.95 -4.65 7.17
N PHE A 152 -15.63 -5.43 6.13
CA PHE A 152 -14.48 -6.35 6.15
C PHE A 152 -13.24 -5.84 5.40
N ALA A 153 -13.32 -4.71 4.73
CA ALA A 153 -12.20 -4.16 3.94
C ALA A 153 -10.91 -4.02 4.77
N GLY A 154 -11.00 -3.48 5.98
CA GLY A 154 -9.84 -3.29 6.85
C GLY A 154 -9.14 -4.60 7.20
N VAL A 155 -9.90 -5.66 7.46
CA VAL A 155 -9.36 -6.98 7.76
C VAL A 155 -8.57 -7.52 6.56
N ALA A 156 -9.17 -7.52 5.37
CA ALA A 156 -8.51 -8.01 4.16
C ALA A 156 -7.22 -7.22 3.85
N ILE A 157 -7.28 -5.89 3.93
CA ILE A 157 -6.16 -4.99 3.61
C ILE A 157 -5.03 -5.11 4.64
N GLY A 158 -5.36 -5.20 5.92
CA GLY A 158 -4.34 -5.40 6.96
C GLY A 158 -3.67 -6.76 6.86
N LEU A 159 -4.44 -7.83 6.67
CA LEU A 159 -3.93 -9.20 6.60
C LEU A 159 -3.09 -9.47 5.34
N ILE A 160 -3.43 -8.90 4.18
CA ILE A 160 -2.54 -9.06 3.01
C ILE A 160 -1.18 -8.40 3.28
N LEU A 161 -1.14 -7.26 3.96
CA LEU A 161 0.12 -6.62 4.31
C LEU A 161 0.93 -7.48 5.29
N VAL A 162 0.29 -8.06 6.32
CA VAL A 162 0.95 -9.06 7.21
C VAL A 162 1.53 -10.22 6.40
N ALA A 163 0.79 -10.72 5.41
CA ALA A 163 1.20 -11.89 4.63
C ALA A 163 2.40 -11.62 3.72
N ILE A 164 2.54 -10.43 3.13
CA ILE A 164 3.60 -10.12 2.15
C ILE A 164 4.89 -9.60 2.79
N ILE A 165 4.82 -8.87 3.92
CA ILE A 165 5.99 -8.26 4.56
C ILE A 165 7.08 -9.27 4.92
N PRO A 166 6.82 -10.44 5.54
CA PRO A 166 7.89 -11.38 5.91
C PRO A 166 8.68 -11.90 4.73
N LYS A 167 8.07 -11.92 3.54
CA LYS A 167 8.71 -12.36 2.30
C LYS A 167 9.52 -11.23 1.63
N GLY A 168 9.15 -9.99 1.86
CA GLY A 168 9.85 -8.82 1.32
C GLY A 168 11.03 -8.38 2.18
N ILE A 169 10.98 -8.61 3.51
CA ILE A 169 12.05 -8.15 4.41
C ILE A 169 13.42 -8.67 3.99
N PRO A 170 13.65 -9.99 3.73
CA PRO A 170 14.97 -10.48 3.32
C PRO A 170 15.48 -9.82 2.04
N VAL A 171 14.57 -9.46 1.12
CA VAL A 171 14.93 -8.99 -0.22
C VAL A 171 15.20 -7.49 -0.24
N THR A 172 14.32 -6.69 0.38
CA THR A 172 14.33 -5.22 0.24
C THR A 172 14.09 -4.48 1.56
N ASN A 173 13.93 -5.19 2.65
CA ASN A 173 13.33 -4.67 3.88
C ASN A 173 11.85 -4.24 3.69
N ALA A 174 11.15 -4.83 2.72
CA ALA A 174 9.71 -4.72 2.44
C ALA A 174 9.20 -3.27 2.39
N SER A 175 9.15 -2.66 1.21
CA SER A 175 8.54 -1.34 1.02
C SER A 175 7.06 -1.42 0.69
N PHE A 176 6.76 -1.79 -0.55
CA PHE A 176 5.42 -1.81 -1.17
C PHE A 176 4.67 -0.47 -1.09
N ASN A 177 5.40 0.59 -0.68
CA ASN A 177 4.85 1.91 -0.40
C ASN A 177 5.93 2.99 -0.56
N PRO A 178 5.87 3.85 -1.59
CA PRO A 178 6.85 4.91 -1.78
C PRO A 178 7.01 5.85 -0.57
N ALA A 179 5.93 6.19 0.13
CA ALA A 179 6.02 7.06 1.32
C ALA A 179 6.77 6.35 2.47
N ARG A 180 6.56 5.03 2.64
CA ARG A 180 7.30 4.21 3.63
C ARG A 180 8.79 4.21 3.35
N SER A 181 9.21 4.24 2.09
CA SER A 181 10.63 4.26 1.73
C SER A 181 11.23 5.65 1.87
N ILE A 182 10.50 6.69 1.50
CA ILE A 182 10.95 8.10 1.59
C ILE A 182 11.23 8.47 3.05
N GLY A 183 10.36 8.10 3.99
CA GLY A 183 10.48 8.47 5.40
C GLY A 183 11.87 8.17 5.98
N PRO A 184 12.30 6.91 6.09
CA PRO A 184 13.61 6.53 6.59
C PRO A 184 14.77 7.02 5.71
N ALA A 185 14.62 6.98 4.37
CA ALA A 185 15.68 7.33 3.44
C ALA A 185 16.19 8.76 3.62
N ILE A 186 15.33 9.72 3.97
CA ILE A 186 15.71 11.11 4.24
C ILE A 186 16.68 11.21 5.42
N PHE A 187 16.52 10.39 6.45
CA PHE A 187 17.37 10.41 7.64
C PHE A 187 18.68 9.62 7.45
N VAL A 188 18.64 8.50 6.71
CA VAL A 188 19.82 7.71 6.36
C VAL A 188 20.70 8.44 5.35
N GLY A 189 20.11 9.12 4.37
CA GLY A 189 20.85 9.83 3.33
C GLY A 189 21.58 8.88 2.37
N GLY A 190 22.61 9.38 1.71
CA GLY A 190 23.57 8.62 0.91
C GLY A 190 22.97 7.52 0.04
N TRP A 191 23.30 6.27 0.33
CA TRP A 191 22.86 5.11 -0.44
C TRP A 191 21.34 4.95 -0.49
N ALA A 192 20.63 5.27 0.62
CA ALA A 192 19.19 5.09 0.69
C ALA A 192 18.46 6.06 -0.26
N ILE A 193 18.94 7.29 -0.39
CA ILE A 193 18.45 8.26 -1.39
C ILE A 193 18.78 7.77 -2.82
N ASN A 194 20.01 7.28 -3.05
CA ASN A 194 20.42 6.83 -4.38
C ASN A 194 19.61 5.61 -4.88
N GLN A 195 19.16 4.75 -3.97
CA GLN A 195 18.35 3.57 -4.31
C GLN A 195 16.83 3.83 -4.26
N LEU A 196 16.39 4.98 -3.78
CA LEU A 196 14.98 5.32 -3.54
C LEU A 196 14.12 5.22 -4.81
N TRP A 197 14.71 5.49 -5.99
CA TRP A 197 14.01 5.43 -7.26
C TRP A 197 13.30 4.09 -7.50
N LEU A 198 13.94 2.98 -7.12
CA LEU A 198 13.37 1.64 -7.29
C LEU A 198 12.11 1.49 -6.41
N PHE A 199 12.17 1.97 -5.19
CA PHE A 199 11.07 1.91 -4.20
C PHE A 199 9.95 2.93 -4.46
N ILE A 200 10.10 3.75 -5.50
CA ILE A 200 9.04 4.57 -6.08
C ILE A 200 8.49 3.87 -7.33
N VAL A 201 9.35 3.52 -8.29
CA VAL A 201 8.94 3.03 -9.61
C VAL A 201 8.30 1.63 -9.51
N ALA A 202 8.95 0.68 -8.82
CA ALA A 202 8.45 -0.69 -8.75
C ALA A 202 7.06 -0.80 -8.08
N PRO A 203 6.80 -0.14 -6.92
CA PRO A 203 5.44 -0.09 -6.36
C PRO A 203 4.41 0.58 -7.28
N LEU A 204 4.77 1.67 -7.99
CA LEU A 204 3.85 2.31 -8.94
C LEU A 204 3.50 1.38 -10.11
N VAL A 205 4.48 0.62 -10.63
CA VAL A 205 4.23 -0.40 -11.65
C VAL A 205 3.30 -1.48 -11.11
N GLY A 206 3.51 -1.97 -9.89
CA GLY A 206 2.62 -2.91 -9.22
C GLY A 206 1.19 -2.39 -9.08
N GLY A 207 1.03 -1.12 -8.67
CA GLY A 207 -0.26 -0.45 -8.58
C GLY A 207 -0.96 -0.32 -9.93
N ALA A 208 -0.21 -0.02 -11.00
CA ALA A 208 -0.75 0.05 -12.35
C ALA A 208 -1.24 -1.31 -12.88
N ILE A 209 -0.44 -2.38 -12.67
CA ILE A 209 -0.83 -3.74 -13.04
C ILE A 209 -2.10 -4.15 -12.28
N ALA A 210 -2.16 -3.89 -10.97
CA ALA A 210 -3.34 -4.19 -10.16
C ALA A 210 -4.60 -3.50 -10.68
N ALA A 211 -4.51 -2.21 -11.02
CA ALA A 211 -5.63 -1.46 -11.59
C ALA A 211 -6.09 -2.03 -12.93
N GLY A 212 -5.15 -2.38 -13.82
CA GLY A 212 -5.47 -3.01 -15.11
C GLY A 212 -6.16 -4.36 -14.95
N VAL A 213 -5.58 -5.26 -14.13
CA VAL A 213 -6.16 -6.58 -13.86
C VAL A 213 -7.55 -6.46 -13.23
N TYR A 214 -7.69 -5.59 -12.22
CA TYR A 214 -8.96 -5.41 -11.53
C TYR A 214 -10.06 -4.89 -12.47
N THR A 215 -9.77 -3.86 -13.27
CA THR A 215 -10.76 -3.28 -14.21
C THR A 215 -11.20 -4.29 -15.26
N THR A 216 -10.27 -5.06 -15.82
CA THR A 216 -10.56 -6.10 -16.81
C THR A 216 -11.48 -7.19 -16.23
N ILE A 217 -11.19 -7.67 -15.01
CA ILE A 217 -12.01 -8.69 -14.34
C ILE A 217 -13.42 -8.13 -14.06
N ARG A 218 -13.50 -6.90 -13.55
CA ARG A 218 -14.79 -6.26 -13.22
C ARG A 218 -15.66 -6.05 -14.45
N GLU A 219 -15.12 -5.57 -15.55
CA GLU A 219 -15.83 -5.39 -16.83
C GLU A 219 -16.34 -6.72 -17.37
N SER A 220 -15.54 -7.78 -17.33
CA SER A 220 -15.95 -9.13 -17.75
C SER A 220 -17.14 -9.63 -16.93
N VAL A 221 -17.14 -9.45 -15.62
CA VAL A 221 -18.27 -9.86 -14.74
C VAL A 221 -19.53 -9.07 -15.06
N VAL A 222 -19.43 -7.77 -15.32
CA VAL A 222 -20.58 -6.93 -15.69
C VAL A 222 -21.19 -7.39 -17.01
N LEU A 223 -20.36 -7.67 -18.01
CA LEU A 223 -20.84 -8.15 -19.32
C LEU A 223 -21.51 -9.52 -19.25
N ILE A 224 -20.95 -10.46 -18.47
CA ILE A 224 -21.55 -11.78 -18.26
C ILE A 224 -22.91 -11.65 -17.54
N SER A 225 -22.98 -10.84 -16.50
CA SER A 225 -24.23 -10.60 -15.77
C SER A 225 -25.30 -9.96 -16.64
N ALA A 226 -24.93 -9.02 -17.52
CA ALA A 226 -25.84 -8.40 -18.46
C ALA A 226 -26.41 -9.40 -19.48
N LYS A 227 -25.55 -10.28 -20.02
CA LYS A 227 -25.98 -11.37 -20.95
C LYS A 227 -26.95 -12.35 -20.29
N HIS A 228 -26.67 -12.76 -19.04
CA HIS A 228 -27.57 -13.65 -18.31
C HIS A 228 -28.93 -13.00 -18.01
N ALA A 229 -28.93 -11.71 -17.67
CA ALA A 229 -30.17 -10.97 -17.44
C ALA A 229 -31.00 -10.83 -18.73
N GLU A 230 -30.37 -10.66 -19.88
CA GLU A 230 -31.03 -10.61 -21.18
C GLU A 230 -31.63 -11.96 -21.59
N GLN A 231 -30.95 -13.06 -21.33
CA GLN A 231 -31.43 -14.43 -21.60
C GLN A 231 -32.56 -14.86 -20.65
N ALA A 232 -32.68 -14.24 -19.47
CA ALA A 232 -33.74 -14.55 -18.51
C ALA A 232 -35.04 -13.78 -18.75
N LEU A 233 -35.07 -12.86 -19.72
CA LEU A 233 -36.31 -12.13 -20.06
C LEU A 233 -37.29 -13.05 -20.79
N PRO A 234 -38.59 -13.06 -20.41
CA PRO A 234 -39.63 -13.77 -21.18
C PRO A 234 -39.64 -13.27 -22.64
N SER A 235 -39.84 -14.20 -23.60
CA SER A 235 -39.81 -13.94 -25.04
C SER A 235 -40.68 -12.72 -25.47
N GLU A 236 -41.82 -12.53 -24.81
CA GLU A 236 -42.75 -11.45 -25.08
C GLU A 236 -42.19 -10.03 -24.75
N GLN A 237 -41.24 -9.94 -23.78
CA GLN A 237 -40.58 -8.68 -23.43
C GLN A 237 -39.34 -8.40 -24.30
N ALA A 238 -38.69 -9.43 -24.80
CA ALA A 238 -37.58 -9.32 -25.73
C ALA A 238 -38.04 -8.76 -27.10
N GLU A 239 -39.19 -9.23 -27.63
CA GLU A 239 -39.77 -8.72 -28.88
C GLU A 239 -40.20 -7.23 -28.78
N LYS A 240 -40.75 -6.79 -27.66
CA LYS A 240 -41.14 -5.38 -27.45
C LYS A 240 -39.93 -4.43 -27.33
N ARG A 241 -38.75 -4.92 -26.97
CA ARG A 241 -37.51 -4.13 -26.94
C ARG A 241 -36.83 -4.02 -28.31
N ALA A 242 -36.91 -5.08 -29.14
CA ALA A 242 -36.36 -5.08 -30.49
C ALA A 242 -37.14 -4.17 -31.47
N GLN A 243 -38.38 -3.76 -31.10
CA GLN A 243 -39.24 -2.87 -31.92
C GLN A 243 -39.14 -1.38 -31.49
N ARG A 244 -38.30 -1.03 -30.53
CA ARG A 244 -37.99 0.35 -30.14
C ARG A 244 -36.56 0.74 -30.49
#